data_a6e813eb4297694b466d4649a260728c
#
_entry.id   a6e813eb4297694b466d4649a260728c
#
_cell.length_a   1.000
_cell.length_b   1.000
_cell.length_c   1.000
_cell.angle_alpha   90.00
_cell.angle_beta   90.00
_cell.angle_gamma   90.00
#
_symmetry.space_group_name_H-M   'P 1'
#
loop_
_entity.id
_entity.type
_entity.pdbx_description
1 polymer ?
#
loop_
_entity_poly.entity_id
_entity_poly.type
_entity_poly.pdbx_seq_one_letter_code
_entity_poly.pdbx_strand_id
1 'polypeptide(L)'
;MLSILYFFLGTSLGSFIGLICDRFPEKSIIFPRSHCNQCGHPLRFFEMIPILSQLFLRFKCRLCQSSIPYRYLFLELFCGGILLLYFYNYLDFGRTYLLFFSLCLTIFDLKNKSYPLLIWILGTLPLL
;
A
#
# COMPACT_ATOMS: atom_id res chain seq x y z
N MET A 1 22.41 7.19 -1.33
CA MET A 1 21.31 8.16 -1.21
C MET A 1 20.12 7.83 -2.12
N LEU A 2 20.32 7.59 -3.40
CA LEU A 2 19.22 7.25 -4.34
C LEU A 2 18.47 5.97 -3.96
N SER A 3 19.12 4.93 -3.50
CA SER A 3 18.46 3.68 -3.06
C SER A 3 17.45 3.91 -1.92
N ILE A 4 17.79 4.77 -0.97
CA ILE A 4 16.89 5.16 0.12
C ILE A 4 15.66 5.88 -0.43
N LEU A 5 15.84 6.77 -1.41
CA LEU A 5 14.74 7.47 -2.07
C LEU A 5 13.79 6.49 -2.77
N TYR A 6 14.33 5.53 -3.53
CA TYR A 6 13.54 4.50 -4.19
C TYR A 6 12.77 3.62 -3.18
N PHE A 7 13.41 3.27 -2.08
CA PHE A 7 12.76 2.54 -1.00
C PHE A 7 11.55 3.30 -0.44
N PHE A 8 11.75 4.57 -0.05
CA PHE A 8 10.65 5.39 0.49
C PHE A 8 9.56 5.69 -0.55
N LEU A 9 9.91 5.81 -1.81
CA LEU A 9 8.92 5.92 -2.89
C LEU A 9 8.05 4.66 -2.94
N GLY A 10 8.67 3.49 -2.89
CA GLY A 10 7.96 2.21 -2.87
C GLY A 10 7.06 2.05 -1.64
N THR A 11 7.55 2.40 -0.47
CA THR A 11 6.74 2.34 0.76
C THR A 11 5.54 3.27 0.70
N SER A 12 5.70 4.46 0.11
CA SER A 12 4.59 5.41 -0.09
C SER A 12 3.54 4.86 -1.06
N LEU A 13 3.96 4.21 -2.14
CA LEU A 13 3.06 3.50 -3.06
C LEU A 13 2.30 2.38 -2.34
N GLY A 14 2.99 1.58 -1.53
CA GLY A 14 2.37 0.52 -0.73
C GLY A 14 1.31 1.03 0.22
N SER A 15 1.60 2.12 0.93
CA SER A 15 0.65 2.79 1.82
C SER A 15 -0.59 3.29 1.06
N PHE A 16 -0.38 3.89 -0.12
CA PHE A 16 -1.47 4.37 -0.97
C PHE A 16 -2.32 3.22 -1.54
N ILE A 17 -1.71 2.13 -1.97
CA ILE A 17 -2.41 0.91 -2.40
C ILE A 17 -3.30 0.38 -1.27
N GLY A 18 -2.77 0.29 -0.06
CA GLY A 18 -3.54 -0.13 1.10
C GLY A 18 -4.78 0.74 1.35
N LEU A 19 -4.61 2.07 1.22
CA LEU A 19 -5.72 3.02 1.35
C LEU A 19 -6.78 2.84 0.27
N ILE A 20 -6.37 2.67 -0.99
CA ILE A 20 -7.30 2.41 -2.10
C ILE A 20 -8.09 1.13 -1.83
N CYS A 21 -7.40 0.05 -1.49
CA CYS A 21 -8.03 -1.24 -1.22
C CYS A 21 -9.03 -1.19 -0.06
N ASP A 22 -8.77 -0.34 0.94
CA ASP A 22 -9.70 -0.21 2.08
C ASP A 22 -10.91 0.66 1.78
N ARG A 23 -10.80 1.60 0.86
CA ARG A 23 -11.89 2.54 0.56
C ARG A 23 -12.73 2.16 -0.64
N PHE A 24 -12.11 1.57 -1.66
CA PHE A 24 -12.82 1.21 -2.89
C PHE A 24 -13.67 -0.06 -2.71
N PRO A 25 -14.87 -0.16 -3.32
CA PRO A 25 -15.61 0.86 -4.08
C PRO A 25 -16.52 1.77 -3.22
N GLU A 26 -16.69 1.47 -1.94
CA GLU A 26 -17.74 2.04 -1.10
C GLU A 26 -17.47 3.49 -0.67
N LYS A 27 -16.19 3.88 -0.57
CA LYS A 27 -15.79 5.19 -0.03
C LYS A 27 -14.91 5.94 -1.02
N SER A 28 -14.99 7.27 -0.98
CA SER A 28 -14.10 8.14 -1.74
C SER A 28 -12.64 7.97 -1.32
N ILE A 29 -11.74 7.89 -2.31
CA ILE A 29 -10.29 7.80 -2.09
C ILE A 29 -9.72 9.14 -1.60
N ILE A 30 -10.33 10.25 -2.02
CA ILE A 30 -9.81 11.61 -1.77
C ILE A 30 -10.34 12.17 -0.45
N PHE A 31 -11.63 11.99 -0.16
CA PHE A 31 -12.28 12.51 1.04
C PHE A 31 -13.01 11.41 1.82
N PRO A 32 -13.01 11.49 3.16
CA PRO A 32 -12.22 12.39 4.01
C PRO A 32 -10.74 12.04 4.02
N ARG A 33 -9.90 12.95 4.55
CA ARG A 33 -8.45 12.67 4.78
C ARG A 33 -8.27 11.39 5.57
N SER A 34 -7.06 10.83 5.55
CA SER A 34 -6.71 9.67 6.36
C SER A 34 -7.04 9.91 7.83
N HIS A 35 -7.82 9.02 8.42
CA HIS A 35 -8.31 9.14 9.79
C HIS A 35 -8.33 7.76 10.46
N CYS A 36 -8.33 7.76 11.78
CA CYS A 36 -8.50 6.54 12.54
C CYS A 36 -9.91 5.97 12.34
N ASN A 37 -10.01 4.69 12.00
CA ASN A 37 -11.31 4.03 11.78
C ASN A 37 -12.17 3.90 13.04
N GLN A 38 -11.57 4.01 14.23
CA GLN A 38 -12.27 3.88 15.50
C GLN A 38 -12.77 5.22 16.05
N CYS A 39 -11.90 6.22 16.12
CA CYS A 39 -12.26 7.51 16.74
C CYS A 39 -12.45 8.65 15.73
N GLY A 40 -12.24 8.41 14.42
CA GLY A 40 -12.38 9.44 13.40
C GLY A 40 -11.30 10.54 13.43
N HIS A 41 -10.31 10.43 14.31
CA HIS A 41 -9.22 11.42 14.39
C HIS A 41 -8.47 11.52 13.08
N PRO A 42 -8.35 12.73 12.46
CA PRO A 42 -7.58 12.91 11.25
C PRO A 42 -6.09 12.72 11.53
N LEU A 43 -5.44 11.89 10.71
CA LEU A 43 -4.01 11.63 10.84
C LEU A 43 -3.20 12.90 10.49
N ARG A 44 -2.20 13.18 11.32
CA ARG A 44 -1.23 14.25 11.06
C ARG A 44 -0.21 13.81 10.03
N PHE A 45 0.49 14.75 9.42
CA PHE A 45 1.50 14.47 8.40
C PHE A 45 2.54 13.43 8.87
N PHE A 46 3.02 13.54 10.08
CA PHE A 46 3.99 12.59 10.65
C PHE A 46 3.41 11.18 10.89
N GLU A 47 2.12 11.07 11.08
CA GLU A 47 1.40 9.81 11.26
C GLU A 47 1.13 9.10 9.93
N MET A 48 1.42 9.75 8.81
CA MET A 48 1.29 9.22 7.46
C MET A 48 2.62 8.79 6.82
N ILE A 49 3.76 9.05 7.48
CA ILE A 49 5.07 8.62 6.96
C ILE A 49 5.13 7.10 7.01
N PRO A 50 5.28 6.42 5.85
CA PRO A 50 5.28 4.96 5.80
C PRO A 50 6.36 4.37 6.72
N ILE A 51 6.08 3.22 7.29
CA ILE A 51 6.94 2.48 8.23
C ILE A 51 7.20 3.26 9.51
N LEU A 52 7.73 4.48 9.41
CA LEU A 52 8.14 5.28 10.57
C LEU A 52 6.97 5.60 11.50
N SER A 53 5.83 6.01 10.95
CA SER A 53 4.64 6.30 11.74
C SER A 53 4.15 5.09 12.54
N GLN A 54 4.15 3.92 11.93
CA GLN A 54 3.71 2.69 12.58
C GLN A 54 4.66 2.26 13.70
N LEU A 55 5.97 2.41 13.49
CA LEU A 55 6.98 2.11 14.52
C LEU A 55 6.91 3.10 15.68
N PHE A 56 6.84 4.41 15.41
CA PHE A 56 6.74 5.45 16.45
C PHE A 56 5.46 5.34 17.27
N LEU A 57 4.33 5.06 16.62
CA LEU A 57 3.05 4.88 17.28
C LEU A 57 2.86 3.49 17.88
N ARG A 58 3.85 2.60 17.73
CA ARG A 58 3.77 1.20 18.21
C ARG A 58 2.49 0.50 17.75
N PHE A 59 2.10 0.72 16.49
CA PHE A 59 0.87 0.17 15.88
C PHE A 59 -0.42 0.54 16.62
N LYS A 60 -0.46 1.71 17.25
CA LYS A 60 -1.63 2.19 17.97
C LYS A 60 -1.99 3.61 17.56
N CYS A 61 -3.28 3.89 17.54
CA CYS A 61 -3.76 5.25 17.36
C CYS A 61 -3.29 6.13 18.54
N ARG A 62 -2.87 7.35 18.23
CA ARG A 62 -2.39 8.28 19.24
C ARG A 62 -3.46 8.67 20.26
N LEU A 63 -4.73 8.77 19.87
CA LEU A 63 -5.82 9.19 20.75
C LEU A 63 -6.54 8.01 21.41
N CYS A 64 -7.08 7.10 20.61
CA CYS A 64 -7.93 6.03 21.15
C CYS A 64 -7.18 4.72 21.46
N GLN A 65 -5.86 4.67 21.17
CA GLN A 65 -5.01 3.50 21.39
C GLN A 65 -5.47 2.22 20.66
N SER A 66 -6.42 2.34 19.72
CA SER A 66 -6.82 1.20 18.89
C SER A 66 -5.65 0.69 18.05
N SER A 67 -5.57 -0.62 17.86
CA SER A 67 -4.49 -1.24 17.10
C SER A 67 -4.61 -0.96 15.60
N ILE A 68 -3.48 -0.61 14.98
CA ILE A 68 -3.34 -0.47 13.54
C ILE A 68 -2.94 -1.84 12.97
N PRO A 69 -3.64 -2.38 11.95
CA PRO A 69 -3.31 -3.68 11.38
C PRO A 69 -1.90 -3.72 10.79
N TYR A 70 -1.14 -4.76 11.11
CA TYR A 70 0.22 -4.97 10.59
C TYR A 70 0.29 -5.13 9.07
N ARG A 71 -0.83 -5.46 8.41
CA ARG A 71 -0.91 -5.59 6.95
C ARG A 71 -0.39 -4.36 6.21
N TYR A 72 -0.58 -3.15 6.74
CA TYR A 72 -0.06 -1.92 6.13
C TYR A 72 1.47 -1.90 6.15
N LEU A 73 2.10 -2.29 7.25
CA LEU A 73 3.55 -2.39 7.33
C LEU A 73 4.10 -3.37 6.30
N PHE A 74 3.48 -4.55 6.19
CA PHE A 74 3.92 -5.55 5.21
C PHE A 74 3.79 -5.04 3.77
N LEU A 75 2.71 -4.34 3.44
CA LEU A 75 2.54 -3.72 2.12
C LEU A 75 3.60 -2.67 1.83
N GLU A 76 3.88 -1.80 2.79
CA GLU A 76 4.87 -0.76 2.67
C GLU A 76 6.28 -1.35 2.48
N LEU A 77 6.67 -2.32 3.31
CA LEU A 77 7.95 -3.01 3.19
C LEU A 77 8.08 -3.77 1.87
N PHE A 78 7.05 -4.48 1.45
CA PHE A 78 7.05 -5.26 0.22
C PHE A 78 7.20 -4.36 -1.00
N CYS A 79 6.41 -3.28 -1.08
CA CYS A 79 6.51 -2.31 -2.18
C CYS A 79 7.86 -1.57 -2.17
N GLY A 80 8.38 -1.22 -1.00
CA GLY A 80 9.72 -0.66 -0.85
C GLY A 80 10.80 -1.60 -1.38
N GLY A 81 10.69 -2.90 -1.05
CA GLY A 81 11.60 -3.94 -1.54
C GLY A 81 11.56 -4.12 -3.06
N ILE A 82 10.37 -4.10 -3.67
CA ILE A 82 10.22 -4.18 -5.13
C ILE A 82 10.95 -3.03 -5.81
N LEU A 83 10.79 -1.79 -5.34
CA LEU A 83 11.48 -0.65 -5.96
C LEU A 83 12.99 -0.64 -5.69
N LEU A 84 13.45 -1.22 -4.59
CA LEU A 84 14.89 -1.46 -4.40
C LEU A 84 15.43 -2.46 -5.42
N LEU A 85 14.75 -3.57 -5.65
CA LEU A 85 15.17 -4.57 -6.65
C LEU A 85 15.18 -3.97 -8.06
N TYR A 86 14.23 -3.11 -8.38
CA TYR A 86 14.24 -2.35 -9.62
C TYR A 86 15.46 -1.41 -9.71
N PHE A 87 15.74 -0.67 -8.64
CA PHE A 87 16.91 0.23 -8.60
C PHE A 87 18.24 -0.48 -8.82
N TYR A 88 18.39 -1.67 -8.28
CA TYR A 88 19.60 -2.49 -8.45
C TYR A 88 19.58 -3.33 -9.74
N ASN A 89 18.67 -3.07 -10.67
CA ASN A 89 18.50 -3.78 -11.95
C ASN A 89 18.24 -5.30 -11.84
N TYR A 90 17.76 -5.77 -10.70
CA TYR A 90 17.27 -7.15 -10.58
C TYR A 90 15.91 -7.35 -11.23
N LEU A 91 15.14 -6.27 -11.39
CA LEU A 91 13.83 -6.25 -12.04
C LEU A 91 13.84 -5.19 -13.15
N ASP A 92 13.29 -5.55 -14.29
CA ASP A 92 12.93 -4.62 -15.36
C ASP A 92 11.58 -3.97 -15.11
N PHE A 93 11.26 -2.94 -15.88
CA PHE A 93 10.02 -2.18 -15.71
C PHE A 93 8.78 -3.09 -15.81
N GLY A 94 8.73 -4.01 -16.76
CA GLY A 94 7.61 -4.92 -16.97
C GLY A 94 7.36 -5.82 -15.76
N ARG A 95 8.39 -6.45 -15.21
CA ARG A 95 8.30 -7.30 -14.02
C ARG A 95 7.89 -6.50 -12.78
N THR A 96 8.43 -5.30 -12.61
CA THR A 96 8.07 -4.41 -11.51
C THR A 96 6.59 -4.06 -11.58
N TYR A 97 6.09 -3.66 -12.76
CA TYR A 97 4.68 -3.39 -12.97
C TYR A 97 3.80 -4.60 -12.66
N LEU A 98 4.16 -5.79 -13.14
CA LEU A 98 3.43 -7.05 -12.85
C LEU A 98 3.34 -7.34 -11.37
N LEU A 99 4.42 -7.15 -10.62
CA LEU A 99 4.44 -7.38 -9.17
C LEU A 99 3.49 -6.41 -8.44
N PHE A 100 3.51 -5.13 -8.78
CA PHE A 100 2.57 -4.16 -8.20
C PHE A 100 1.13 -4.46 -8.58
N PHE A 101 0.88 -4.80 -9.83
CA PHE A 101 -0.46 -5.14 -10.31
C PHE A 101 -1.01 -6.40 -9.65
N SER A 102 -0.20 -7.48 -9.57
CA SER A 102 -0.59 -8.72 -8.90
C SER A 102 -0.84 -8.52 -7.41
N LEU A 103 -0.04 -7.67 -6.75
CA LEU A 103 -0.24 -7.30 -5.36
C LEU A 103 -1.60 -6.61 -5.16
N CYS A 104 -1.91 -5.61 -5.98
CA CYS A 104 -3.21 -4.94 -5.93
C CYS A 104 -4.36 -5.93 -6.09
N LEU A 105 -4.30 -6.81 -7.09
CA LEU A 105 -5.34 -7.82 -7.33
C LEU A 105 -5.50 -8.77 -6.14
N THR A 106 -4.39 -9.25 -5.58
CA THR A 106 -4.42 -10.16 -4.43
C THR A 106 -5.10 -9.52 -3.23
N ILE A 107 -4.80 -8.24 -2.94
CA ILE A 107 -5.40 -7.54 -1.81
C ILE A 107 -6.91 -7.34 -2.04
N PHE A 108 -7.30 -6.98 -3.27
CA PHE A 108 -8.71 -6.85 -3.62
C PHE A 108 -9.47 -8.17 -3.50
N ASP A 109 -8.88 -9.27 -3.97
CA ASP A 109 -9.49 -10.60 -3.91
C ASP A 109 -9.69 -11.06 -2.46
N LEU A 110 -8.68 -10.89 -1.62
CA LEU A 110 -8.76 -11.20 -0.19
C LEU A 110 -9.86 -10.41 0.54
N LYS A 111 -10.15 -9.20 0.09
CA LYS A 111 -11.16 -8.35 0.73
C LYS A 111 -12.58 -8.63 0.24
N ASN A 112 -12.78 -8.77 -1.05
CA ASN A 112 -14.10 -8.75 -1.68
C ASN A 112 -14.60 -10.11 -2.19
N LYS A 113 -13.79 -11.16 -2.15
CA LYS A 113 -14.13 -12.56 -2.55
C LYS A 113 -14.75 -12.73 -3.96
N SER A 114 -14.78 -11.72 -4.80
CA SER A 114 -15.43 -11.80 -6.11
C SER A 114 -14.87 -10.81 -7.11
N TYR A 115 -13.61 -10.99 -7.52
CA TYR A 115 -13.14 -10.35 -8.73
C TYR A 115 -13.06 -11.34 -9.86
N PRO A 116 -13.65 -10.99 -11.03
CA PRO A 116 -13.57 -11.87 -12.18
C PRO A 116 -12.11 -11.99 -12.62
N LEU A 117 -11.72 -13.23 -12.90
CA LEU A 117 -10.46 -13.63 -13.53
C LEU A 117 -10.09 -12.74 -14.73
N LEU A 118 -11.08 -12.08 -15.30
CA LEU A 118 -11.03 -11.17 -16.44
C LEU A 118 -10.13 -9.94 -16.18
N ILE A 119 -10.10 -9.40 -14.96
CA ILE A 119 -9.21 -8.28 -14.59
C ILE A 119 -7.77 -8.74 -14.56
N TRP A 120 -7.52 -9.97 -14.11
CA TRP A 120 -6.20 -10.59 -14.12
C TRP A 120 -5.65 -10.74 -15.54
N ILE A 121 -6.48 -11.27 -16.44
CA ILE A 121 -6.14 -11.46 -17.86
C ILE A 121 -5.88 -10.12 -18.54
N LEU A 122 -6.75 -9.13 -18.34
CA LEU A 122 -6.59 -7.80 -18.96
C LEU A 122 -5.37 -7.04 -18.44
N GLY A 123 -5.01 -7.22 -17.17
CA GLY A 123 -3.83 -6.56 -16.59
C GLY A 123 -2.50 -7.20 -16.98
N THR A 124 -2.48 -8.47 -17.35
CA THR A 124 -1.27 -9.18 -17.79
C THR A 124 -1.08 -9.18 -19.30
N LEU A 125 -2.15 -8.95 -20.08
CA LEU A 125 -2.12 -8.96 -21.54
C LEU A 125 -1.13 -7.97 -22.18
N PRO A 126 -0.96 -6.72 -21.70
CA PRO A 126 -0.01 -5.77 -22.29
C PRO A 126 1.46 -6.11 -22.07
N LEU A 127 1.78 -7.18 -21.37
CA LEU A 127 3.14 -7.58 -20.99
C LEU A 127 3.58 -8.91 -21.62
N LEU A 128 2.69 -9.56 -22.36
CA LEU A 128 2.96 -10.68 -23.25
C LEU A 128 3.32 -10.21 -24.66
#